data_7843515c88cb972cbbcaff5cae5c5fab
#
_entry.id   7843515c88cb972cbbcaff5cae5c5fab
#
_cell.length_a   1.000
_cell.length_b   1.000
_cell.length_c   1.000
_cell.angle_alpha   90.00
_cell.angle_beta   90.00
_cell.angle_gamma   90.00
#
_symmetry.space_group_name_H-M   'P 1'
#
loop_
_entity.id
_entity.type
_entity.pdbx_description
1 polymer ?
#
loop_
_entity_poly.entity_id
_entity_poly.type
_entity_poly.pdbx_seq_one_letter_code
_entity_poly.pdbx_strand_id
1 'polypeptide(L)'
;MVRAHGFTLTELLIVIVIVGIVSAVLAPEFSALLTAQRSAYVQKHQLNNQLIGAALLNYAANSTQTGRLPAPYSGTGYTSTVYNPSDGSGAGVALANALTQSGINPSEINDDGTASQAVRVYQLVQGLAQQVPLYFQSGPLVTLSYDFGAVYLTTCPKSSASCNPTPATGIPGTSAALTPGNYGTWSPVDPDARAHYVSSLPIQKQMLATSVQRLEKIRDTLISYLRTNQVGAGGGDSTNWYPNQAGAAASGTLSGANPNSNQGCRDGWYSLSSVGVVVLATVGLGQDEYGKTAWGGPVQYCRDYDPTGTKTPNAVPHYGAIRILANVTAGAAPDASVPGNNVVLTF
;
A
#
# COMPACT_ATOMS: atom_id res chain seq x y z
N MET A 1 -84.01 10.62 -1.61
CA MET A 1 -83.26 11.83 -1.98
C MET A 1 -82.43 12.29 -0.78
N VAL A 2 -81.13 12.07 -0.80
CA VAL A 2 -80.25 12.58 0.24
C VAL A 2 -79.93 14.03 -0.11
N ARG A 3 -80.31 14.95 0.76
CA ARG A 3 -79.98 16.36 0.62
C ARG A 3 -78.50 16.52 0.92
N ALA A 4 -77.71 16.85 -0.08
CA ALA A 4 -76.33 17.29 0.11
C ALA A 4 -76.38 18.66 0.79
N HIS A 5 -76.01 18.73 2.05
CA HIS A 5 -75.73 19.99 2.75
C HIS A 5 -74.39 20.54 2.23
N GLY A 6 -74.45 21.65 1.52
CA GLY A 6 -73.25 22.37 1.15
C GLY A 6 -72.58 22.98 2.38
N PHE A 7 -71.27 22.98 2.41
CA PHE A 7 -70.48 23.65 3.48
C PHE A 7 -70.80 25.15 3.47
N THR A 8 -71.00 25.69 4.65
CA THR A 8 -71.13 27.13 4.83
C THR A 8 -69.77 27.80 4.69
N LEU A 9 -69.78 29.05 4.17
CA LEU A 9 -68.52 29.81 3.99
C LEU A 9 -67.74 29.94 5.29
N THR A 10 -68.42 29.98 6.45
CA THR A 10 -67.85 30.06 7.80
C THR A 10 -67.17 28.76 8.18
N GLU A 11 -67.70 27.58 7.88
CA GLU A 11 -67.09 26.30 8.12
C GLU A 11 -65.83 26.12 7.29
N LEU A 12 -65.83 26.55 6.03
CA LEU A 12 -64.64 26.53 5.17
C LEU A 12 -63.54 27.43 5.72
N LEU A 13 -63.89 28.61 6.22
CA LEU A 13 -62.95 29.58 6.78
C LEU A 13 -62.31 29.05 8.06
N ILE A 14 -63.09 28.40 8.95
CA ILE A 14 -62.59 27.77 10.18
C ILE A 14 -61.63 26.63 9.83
N VAL A 15 -61.93 25.79 8.85
CA VAL A 15 -61.10 24.69 8.40
C VAL A 15 -59.76 25.20 7.88
N ILE A 16 -59.77 26.27 7.04
CA ILE A 16 -58.54 26.87 6.49
C ILE A 16 -57.66 27.42 7.64
N VAL A 17 -58.27 28.09 8.61
CA VAL A 17 -57.55 28.64 9.76
C VAL A 17 -56.91 27.52 10.60
N ILE A 18 -57.66 26.45 10.90
CA ILE A 18 -57.17 25.31 11.66
C ILE A 18 -56.03 24.62 10.88
N VAL A 19 -56.20 24.35 9.58
CA VAL A 19 -55.15 23.76 8.72
C VAL A 19 -53.93 24.65 8.68
N GLY A 20 -54.12 25.99 8.59
CA GLY A 20 -53.01 26.95 8.61
C GLY A 20 -52.21 26.91 9.91
N ILE A 21 -52.88 26.88 11.07
CA ILE A 21 -52.25 26.79 12.39
C ILE A 21 -51.51 25.45 12.55
N VAL A 22 -52.17 24.34 12.20
CA VAL A 22 -51.58 22.99 12.27
C VAL A 22 -50.36 22.89 11.37
N SER A 23 -50.44 23.41 10.15
CA SER A 23 -49.30 23.43 9.21
C SER A 23 -48.14 24.27 9.74
N ALA A 24 -48.45 25.45 10.35
CA ALA A 24 -47.40 26.31 10.90
C ALA A 24 -46.66 25.69 12.12
N VAL A 25 -47.34 24.88 12.91
CA VAL A 25 -46.76 24.19 14.05
C VAL A 25 -45.99 22.95 13.60
N LEU A 26 -46.49 22.18 12.64
CA LEU A 26 -45.87 20.94 12.18
C LEU A 26 -44.70 21.14 11.20
N ALA A 27 -44.70 22.23 10.43
CA ALA A 27 -43.64 22.46 9.42
C ALA A 27 -42.20 22.48 10.03
N PRO A 28 -41.95 23.16 11.15
CA PRO A 28 -40.61 23.14 11.75
C PRO A 28 -40.20 21.77 12.29
N GLU A 29 -41.13 21.00 12.84
CA GLU A 29 -40.90 19.63 13.35
C GLU A 29 -40.53 18.68 12.19
N PHE A 30 -41.22 18.76 11.07
CA PHE A 30 -40.89 17.98 9.86
C PHE A 30 -39.50 18.35 9.32
N SER A 31 -39.17 19.64 9.27
CA SER A 31 -37.87 20.07 8.79
C SER A 31 -36.72 19.61 9.71
N ALA A 32 -36.92 19.63 11.03
CA ALA A 32 -35.98 19.13 11.99
C ALA A 32 -35.78 17.60 11.87
N LEU A 33 -36.87 16.86 11.69
CA LEU A 33 -36.82 15.41 11.49
C LEU A 33 -36.08 15.04 10.20
N LEU A 34 -36.35 15.70 9.10
CA LEU A 34 -35.66 15.47 7.81
C LEU A 34 -34.15 15.79 7.93
N THR A 35 -33.81 16.87 8.62
CA THR A 35 -32.43 17.25 8.86
C THR A 35 -31.73 16.20 9.72
N ALA A 36 -32.37 15.71 10.76
CA ALA A 36 -31.84 14.65 11.63
C ALA A 36 -31.65 13.33 10.86
N GLN A 37 -32.63 12.94 10.05
CA GLN A 37 -32.52 11.74 9.20
C GLN A 37 -31.38 11.86 8.18
N ARG A 38 -31.24 13.01 7.52
CA ARG A 38 -30.15 13.26 6.58
C ARG A 38 -28.80 13.23 7.27
N SER A 39 -28.69 13.82 8.46
CA SER A 39 -27.47 13.79 9.24
C SER A 39 -27.09 12.36 9.64
N ALA A 40 -28.04 11.57 10.12
CA ALA A 40 -27.83 10.16 10.49
C ALA A 40 -27.40 9.32 9.26
N TYR A 41 -28.03 9.54 8.11
CA TYR A 41 -27.68 8.91 6.84
C TYR A 41 -26.22 9.22 6.47
N VAL A 42 -25.83 10.50 6.44
CA VAL A 42 -24.47 10.92 6.09
C VAL A 42 -23.45 10.33 7.05
N GLN A 43 -23.71 10.39 8.36
CA GLN A 43 -22.81 9.83 9.38
C GLN A 43 -22.62 8.32 9.21
N LYS A 44 -23.70 7.55 9.00
CA LYS A 44 -23.65 6.11 8.75
C LYS A 44 -22.75 5.79 7.55
N HIS A 45 -22.94 6.48 6.44
CA HIS A 45 -22.20 6.22 5.22
C HIS A 45 -20.75 6.69 5.29
N GLN A 46 -20.49 7.76 6.04
CA GLN A 46 -19.11 8.20 6.31
C GLN A 46 -18.36 7.16 7.16
N LEU A 47 -19.00 6.61 8.18
CA LEU A 47 -18.43 5.53 8.99
C LEU A 47 -18.14 4.29 8.11
N ASN A 48 -19.07 3.92 7.25
CA ASN A 48 -18.87 2.80 6.31
C ASN A 48 -17.68 3.05 5.36
N ASN A 49 -17.50 4.28 4.86
CA ASN A 49 -16.32 4.61 4.05
C ASN A 49 -15.01 4.43 4.84
N GLN A 50 -14.99 4.80 6.13
CA GLN A 50 -13.84 4.60 7.00
C GLN A 50 -13.57 3.12 7.27
N LEU A 51 -14.61 2.32 7.53
CA LEU A 51 -14.48 0.87 7.73
C LEU A 51 -13.92 0.18 6.49
N ILE A 52 -14.42 0.55 5.31
CA ILE A 52 -13.86 0.04 4.04
C ILE A 52 -12.41 0.44 3.89
N GLY A 53 -12.06 1.70 4.17
CA GLY A 53 -10.68 2.16 4.14
C GLY A 53 -9.76 1.36 5.07
N ALA A 54 -10.22 1.07 6.30
CA ALA A 54 -9.50 0.22 7.23
C ALA A 54 -9.33 -1.22 6.70
N ALA A 55 -10.36 -1.78 6.08
CA ALA A 55 -10.30 -3.11 5.46
C ALA A 55 -9.26 -3.17 4.33
N LEU A 56 -9.21 -2.14 3.49
CA LEU A 56 -8.22 -2.02 2.41
C LEU A 56 -6.79 -1.96 2.96
N LEU A 57 -6.57 -1.22 4.05
CA LEU A 57 -5.26 -1.16 4.71
C LEU A 57 -4.88 -2.48 5.39
N ASN A 58 -5.83 -3.16 6.04
CA ASN A 58 -5.60 -4.49 6.63
C ASN A 58 -5.20 -5.51 5.55
N TYR A 59 -5.86 -5.48 4.39
CA TYR A 59 -5.46 -6.29 3.25
C TYR A 59 -4.02 -6.00 2.82
N ALA A 60 -3.66 -4.72 2.65
CA ALA A 60 -2.31 -4.33 2.26
C ALA A 60 -1.25 -4.72 3.30
N ALA A 61 -1.60 -4.71 4.59
CA ALA A 61 -0.70 -5.10 5.67
C ALA A 61 -0.43 -6.62 5.74
N ASN A 62 -1.23 -7.44 5.04
CA ASN A 62 -1.00 -8.87 4.97
C ASN A 62 0.33 -9.15 4.25
N SER A 63 1.16 -10.04 4.83
CA SER A 63 2.49 -10.36 4.31
C SER A 63 2.51 -10.85 2.86
N THR A 64 1.41 -11.44 2.38
CA THR A 64 1.28 -11.93 1.00
C THR A 64 1.04 -10.81 0.00
N GLN A 65 0.62 -9.63 0.44
CA GLN A 65 0.23 -8.51 -0.44
C GLN A 65 1.34 -7.48 -0.65
N THR A 66 2.47 -7.64 0.03
CA THR A 66 3.65 -6.75 -0.10
C THR A 66 3.33 -5.25 0.04
N GLY A 67 2.33 -4.92 0.86
CA GLY A 67 1.92 -3.53 1.09
C GLY A 67 1.09 -2.91 -0.03
N ARG A 68 0.46 -3.71 -0.91
CA ARG A 68 -0.36 -3.23 -2.03
C ARG A 68 -1.85 -3.24 -1.66
N LEU A 69 -2.57 -2.20 -2.09
CA LEU A 69 -4.02 -2.18 -1.97
C LEU A 69 -4.67 -3.15 -2.99
N PRO A 70 -5.83 -3.73 -2.69
CA PRO A 70 -6.52 -4.60 -3.65
C PRO A 70 -6.94 -3.82 -4.89
N ALA A 71 -6.83 -4.45 -6.05
CA ALA A 71 -7.27 -3.85 -7.29
C ALA A 71 -8.81 -3.68 -7.31
N PRO A 72 -9.32 -2.63 -7.96
CA PRO A 72 -10.74 -2.43 -8.15
C PRO A 72 -11.35 -3.46 -9.13
N TYR A 73 -12.66 -3.61 -9.11
CA TYR A 73 -13.37 -4.59 -9.93
C TYR A 73 -13.06 -4.52 -11.43
N SER A 74 -12.94 -3.35 -11.97
CA SER A 74 -12.64 -3.19 -13.41
C SER A 74 -11.25 -3.66 -13.81
N GLY A 75 -10.36 -3.90 -12.85
CA GLY A 75 -8.97 -4.26 -13.08
C GLY A 75 -8.12 -3.16 -13.75
N THR A 76 -8.68 -1.99 -13.96
CA THR A 76 -8.06 -0.90 -14.74
C THR A 76 -7.42 0.21 -13.88
N GLY A 77 -7.35 0.06 -12.58
CA GLY A 77 -6.92 1.12 -11.66
C GLY A 77 -8.02 2.15 -11.35
N TYR A 78 -9.09 2.16 -12.13
CA TYR A 78 -10.29 2.97 -11.92
C TYR A 78 -11.45 2.05 -11.72
N THR A 79 -12.22 2.24 -10.70
CA THR A 79 -13.37 1.40 -10.55
C THR A 79 -14.63 2.13 -10.27
N SER A 80 -15.74 1.45 -10.49
CA SER A 80 -17.06 2.02 -10.32
C SER A 80 -17.71 1.63 -9.02
N THR A 81 -17.44 0.45 -8.48
CA THR A 81 -18.16 -0.05 -7.30
C THR A 81 -17.20 -0.71 -6.30
N VAL A 82 -17.58 -0.72 -5.02
CA VAL A 82 -16.82 -1.38 -3.96
C VAL A 82 -17.09 -2.88 -3.97
N TYR A 83 -18.31 -3.27 -4.33
CA TYR A 83 -18.72 -4.66 -4.36
C TYR A 83 -19.66 -4.95 -5.54
N ASN A 84 -19.31 -5.96 -6.31
CA ASN A 84 -20.15 -6.49 -7.37
C ASN A 84 -20.14 -8.03 -7.31
N PRO A 85 -21.21 -8.67 -6.85
CA PRO A 85 -21.25 -10.12 -6.68
C PRO A 85 -21.18 -10.90 -8.00
N SER A 86 -21.44 -10.25 -9.13
CA SER A 86 -21.35 -10.86 -10.47
C SER A 86 -19.94 -10.78 -11.08
N ASP A 87 -19.02 -10.03 -10.47
CA ASP A 87 -17.65 -9.94 -10.97
C ASP A 87 -16.81 -11.14 -10.50
N GLY A 88 -16.63 -12.11 -11.39
CA GLY A 88 -15.75 -13.25 -11.18
C GLY A 88 -14.27 -12.97 -11.47
N SER A 89 -13.87 -11.71 -11.73
CA SER A 89 -12.47 -11.36 -11.97
C SER A 89 -11.62 -11.56 -10.72
N GLY A 90 -10.32 -11.84 -10.89
CA GLY A 90 -9.39 -11.99 -9.77
C GLY A 90 -9.31 -10.71 -8.91
N ALA A 91 -9.47 -9.53 -9.51
CA ALA A 91 -9.51 -8.25 -8.81
C ALA A 91 -10.76 -8.13 -7.93
N GLY A 92 -11.93 -8.51 -8.45
CA GLY A 92 -13.18 -8.50 -7.68
C GLY A 92 -13.13 -9.44 -6.50
N VAL A 93 -12.57 -10.63 -6.67
CA VAL A 93 -12.38 -11.60 -5.59
C VAL A 93 -11.44 -11.03 -4.51
N ALA A 94 -10.34 -10.39 -4.88
CA ALA A 94 -9.40 -9.81 -3.92
C ALA A 94 -10.06 -8.70 -3.09
N LEU A 95 -10.83 -7.83 -3.71
CA LEU A 95 -11.56 -6.75 -3.03
C LEU A 95 -12.64 -7.31 -2.10
N ALA A 96 -13.45 -8.27 -2.56
CA ALA A 96 -14.48 -8.93 -1.76
C ALA A 96 -13.88 -9.65 -0.54
N ASN A 97 -12.75 -10.34 -0.73
CA ASN A 97 -12.03 -11.00 0.37
C ASN A 97 -11.50 -9.99 1.39
N ALA A 98 -10.94 -8.86 0.95
CA ALA A 98 -10.45 -7.81 1.85
C ALA A 98 -11.56 -7.28 2.76
N LEU A 99 -12.75 -7.05 2.21
CA LEU A 99 -13.92 -6.59 2.95
C LEU A 99 -14.41 -7.65 3.94
N THR A 100 -14.56 -8.89 3.49
CA THR A 100 -15.06 -10.01 4.31
C THR A 100 -14.11 -10.35 5.46
N GLN A 101 -12.80 -10.41 5.21
CA GLN A 101 -11.79 -10.67 6.24
C GLN A 101 -11.77 -9.59 7.32
N SER A 102 -12.16 -8.38 7.00
CA SER A 102 -12.30 -7.29 7.96
C SER A 102 -13.66 -7.22 8.64
N GLY A 103 -14.50 -8.24 8.47
CA GLY A 103 -15.82 -8.33 9.10
C GLY A 103 -16.89 -7.43 8.48
N ILE A 104 -16.64 -6.89 7.30
CA ILE A 104 -17.63 -6.06 6.58
C ILE A 104 -18.53 -7.00 5.77
N ASN A 105 -19.83 -6.91 6.01
CA ASN A 105 -20.80 -7.63 5.19
C ASN A 105 -20.97 -6.92 3.84
N PRO A 106 -20.58 -7.54 2.73
CA PRO A 106 -20.69 -6.91 1.41
C PRO A 106 -22.11 -6.50 1.04
N SER A 107 -23.12 -7.22 1.53
CA SER A 107 -24.53 -6.89 1.25
C SER A 107 -24.99 -5.57 1.87
N GLU A 108 -24.32 -5.10 2.94
CA GLU A 108 -24.65 -3.82 3.59
C GLU A 108 -24.09 -2.60 2.85
N ILE A 109 -23.10 -2.86 2.00
CA ILE A 109 -22.40 -1.81 1.23
C ILE A 109 -22.55 -2.03 -0.27
N ASN A 110 -23.34 -3.02 -0.65
CA ASN A 110 -23.58 -3.36 -2.04
C ASN A 110 -24.28 -2.21 -2.76
N ASP A 111 -23.81 -2.00 -3.97
CA ASP A 111 -24.47 -1.20 -4.98
C ASP A 111 -25.19 -2.17 -5.92
N ASP A 112 -26.51 -2.12 -5.94
CA ASP A 112 -27.32 -2.95 -6.84
C ASP A 112 -27.33 -2.43 -8.28
N GLY A 113 -26.62 -1.31 -8.52
CA GLY A 113 -26.48 -0.71 -9.85
C GLY A 113 -27.77 -0.10 -10.41
N THR A 114 -28.81 0.06 -9.58
CA THR A 114 -30.04 0.72 -10.05
C THR A 114 -29.85 2.23 -10.11
N ALA A 115 -30.38 2.86 -11.15
CA ALA A 115 -30.18 4.28 -11.46
C ALA A 115 -30.71 5.25 -10.40
N SER A 116 -31.43 4.76 -9.40
CA SER A 116 -32.08 5.57 -8.35
C SER A 116 -31.40 5.44 -6.98
N GLN A 117 -30.39 4.62 -6.83
CA GLN A 117 -29.72 4.39 -5.55
C GLN A 117 -28.30 4.97 -5.53
N ALA A 118 -27.85 5.31 -4.32
CA ALA A 118 -26.49 5.78 -4.12
C ALA A 118 -25.50 4.64 -4.37
N VAL A 119 -24.46 4.95 -5.13
CA VAL A 119 -23.40 4.05 -5.53
C VAL A 119 -22.17 4.31 -4.67
N ARG A 120 -21.57 3.26 -4.13
CA ARG A 120 -20.27 3.35 -3.46
C ARG A 120 -19.16 3.01 -4.42
N VAL A 121 -18.23 3.94 -4.55
CA VAL A 121 -17.15 3.87 -5.53
C VAL A 121 -15.82 3.74 -4.82
N TYR A 122 -14.96 2.87 -5.35
CA TYR A 122 -13.56 2.74 -4.98
C TYR A 122 -12.70 3.02 -6.21
N GLN A 123 -11.85 4.03 -6.12
CA GLN A 123 -10.84 4.33 -7.13
C GLN A 123 -9.45 4.12 -6.55
N LEU A 124 -8.52 3.66 -7.37
CA LEU A 124 -7.16 3.30 -6.98
C LEU A 124 -6.14 3.83 -7.98
N VAL A 125 -5.10 4.45 -7.47
CA VAL A 125 -3.84 4.71 -8.19
C VAL A 125 -2.78 3.80 -7.62
N GLN A 126 -2.12 3.04 -8.49
CA GLN A 126 -1.08 2.10 -8.11
C GLN A 126 0.30 2.60 -8.53
N GLY A 127 1.32 2.21 -7.76
CA GLY A 127 2.70 2.40 -8.16
C GLY A 127 3.21 3.84 -8.07
N LEU A 128 2.61 4.67 -7.22
CA LEU A 128 3.19 5.95 -6.88
C LEU A 128 4.57 5.73 -6.27
N ALA A 129 5.58 6.48 -6.72
CA ALA A 129 6.95 6.32 -6.26
C ALA A 129 7.35 7.46 -5.32
N GLN A 130 7.97 7.10 -4.20
CA GLN A 130 8.60 8.05 -3.28
C GLN A 130 10.02 7.61 -2.97
N GLN A 131 10.99 8.51 -3.15
CA GLN A 131 12.34 8.31 -2.67
C GLN A 131 12.43 8.69 -1.19
N VAL A 132 13.02 7.80 -0.41
CA VAL A 132 13.26 8.00 1.02
C VAL A 132 14.67 7.54 1.38
N PRO A 133 15.32 8.14 2.39
CA PRO A 133 16.58 7.61 2.91
C PRO A 133 16.36 6.21 3.48
N LEU A 134 17.33 5.32 3.28
CA LEU A 134 17.28 3.96 3.84
C LEU A 134 17.17 4.00 5.36
N TYR A 135 17.97 4.84 6.01
CA TYR A 135 17.88 5.15 7.42
C TYR A 135 17.03 6.40 7.62
N PHE A 136 16.28 6.48 8.68
CA PHE A 136 15.22 7.46 8.93
C PHE A 136 15.53 8.91 8.49
N GLN A 137 16.77 9.38 8.63
CA GLN A 137 17.18 10.75 8.24
C GLN A 137 18.43 10.80 7.37
N SER A 138 19.03 9.64 7.03
CA SER A 138 20.31 9.59 6.33
C SER A 138 20.46 8.30 5.54
N GLY A 139 21.55 8.20 4.80
CA GLY A 139 21.90 7.03 4.01
C GLY A 139 21.49 7.12 2.54
N PRO A 140 21.76 6.07 1.78
CA PRO A 140 21.39 6.02 0.38
C PRO A 140 19.87 6.06 0.20
N LEU A 141 19.44 6.67 -0.91
CA LEU A 141 18.01 6.74 -1.24
C LEU A 141 17.51 5.40 -1.76
N VAL A 142 16.34 5.00 -1.29
CA VAL A 142 15.57 3.87 -1.80
C VAL A 142 14.22 4.34 -2.32
N THR A 143 13.67 3.62 -3.27
CA THR A 143 12.36 3.94 -3.85
C THR A 143 11.31 3.04 -3.22
N LEU A 144 10.30 3.67 -2.62
CA LEU A 144 9.07 3.02 -2.17
C LEU A 144 8.00 3.22 -3.23
N SER A 145 7.41 2.14 -3.68
CA SER A 145 6.22 2.17 -4.53
C SER A 145 4.99 1.89 -3.66
N TYR A 146 4.01 2.79 -3.70
CA TYR A 146 2.81 2.70 -2.87
C TYR A 146 1.55 2.97 -3.68
N ASP A 147 0.41 2.68 -3.09
CA ASP A 147 -0.89 2.88 -3.70
C ASP A 147 -1.68 3.92 -2.94
N PHE A 148 -2.54 4.62 -3.66
CA PHE A 148 -3.46 5.61 -3.11
C PHE A 148 -4.87 5.32 -3.59
N GLY A 149 -5.84 5.22 -2.67
CA GLY A 149 -7.23 4.93 -2.99
C GLY A 149 -8.18 5.96 -2.39
N ALA A 150 -9.35 6.06 -3.01
CA ALA A 150 -10.46 6.89 -2.54
C ALA A 150 -11.75 6.07 -2.53
N VAL A 151 -12.48 6.12 -1.41
CA VAL A 151 -13.80 5.49 -1.25
C VAL A 151 -14.82 6.60 -0.98
N TYR A 152 -15.89 6.66 -1.77
CA TYR A 152 -16.95 7.65 -1.61
C TYR A 152 -18.30 7.08 -1.99
N LEU A 153 -19.37 7.77 -1.60
CA LEU A 153 -20.75 7.45 -1.94
C LEU A 153 -21.32 8.59 -2.78
N THR A 154 -22.05 8.27 -3.84
CA THR A 154 -22.72 9.26 -4.68
C THR A 154 -24.03 8.70 -5.25
N THR A 155 -25.06 9.55 -5.33
CA THR A 155 -26.31 9.28 -6.04
C THR A 155 -26.22 9.59 -7.54
N CYS A 156 -25.05 10.01 -8.01
CA CYS A 156 -24.80 10.41 -9.39
C CYS A 156 -24.46 9.18 -10.27
N PRO A 157 -25.41 8.57 -10.98
CA PRO A 157 -25.17 7.35 -11.75
C PRO A 157 -24.35 7.62 -13.01
N LYS A 158 -23.68 6.57 -13.50
CA LYS A 158 -22.83 6.59 -14.71
C LYS A 158 -23.51 7.19 -15.94
N SER A 159 -24.80 6.96 -16.10
CA SER A 159 -25.57 7.32 -17.29
C SER A 159 -26.27 8.65 -17.20
N SER A 160 -26.20 9.36 -16.06
CA SER A 160 -26.95 10.60 -15.87
C SER A 160 -26.21 11.78 -16.46
N ALA A 161 -26.80 12.37 -17.48
CA ALA A 161 -26.38 13.68 -18.01
C ALA A 161 -26.56 14.82 -17.01
N SER A 162 -27.33 14.62 -15.93
CA SER A 162 -27.57 15.61 -14.88
C SER A 162 -26.51 15.63 -13.79
N CYS A 163 -25.63 14.63 -13.72
CA CYS A 163 -24.43 14.67 -12.92
C CYS A 163 -23.45 15.68 -13.50
N ASN A 164 -23.38 16.85 -12.94
CA ASN A 164 -22.45 17.85 -13.41
C ASN A 164 -21.20 17.92 -12.48
N PRO A 165 -20.00 17.82 -13.07
CA PRO A 165 -19.75 17.60 -14.49
C PRO A 165 -20.05 16.16 -14.89
N THR A 166 -20.58 15.98 -16.10
CA THR A 166 -20.85 14.65 -16.67
C THR A 166 -19.57 13.82 -16.62
N PRO A 167 -19.58 12.60 -16.05
CA PRO A 167 -18.35 11.84 -15.90
C PRO A 167 -17.83 11.41 -17.28
N ALA A 168 -16.81 12.12 -17.77
CA ALA A 168 -16.14 11.79 -19.02
C ALA A 168 -15.52 10.37 -19.01
N THR A 169 -15.34 9.82 -17.82
CA THR A 169 -14.74 8.51 -17.58
C THR A 169 -15.76 7.38 -17.42
N GLY A 170 -17.05 7.71 -17.34
CA GLY A 170 -18.09 6.75 -16.97
C GLY A 170 -18.06 6.29 -15.50
N ILE A 171 -17.27 6.95 -14.64
CA ILE A 171 -17.21 6.68 -13.20
C ILE A 171 -18.18 7.59 -12.47
N PRO A 172 -19.11 7.06 -11.65
CA PRO A 172 -20.09 7.87 -10.94
C PRO A 172 -19.46 8.92 -10.04
N GLY A 173 -20.03 10.14 -10.04
CA GLY A 173 -19.64 11.20 -9.11
C GLY A 173 -18.22 11.75 -9.30
N THR A 174 -17.64 11.64 -10.49
CA THR A 174 -16.35 12.26 -10.79
C THR A 174 -16.29 12.82 -12.22
N SER A 175 -15.65 13.96 -12.39
CA SER A 175 -15.34 14.55 -13.70
C SER A 175 -14.06 14.01 -14.31
N ALA A 176 -13.15 13.52 -13.47
CA ALA A 176 -11.88 12.94 -13.87
C ALA A 176 -11.57 11.72 -13.02
N ALA A 177 -10.99 10.70 -13.62
CA ALA A 177 -10.48 9.55 -12.89
C ALA A 177 -9.35 9.97 -11.94
N LEU A 178 -9.24 9.25 -10.83
CA LEU A 178 -8.10 9.36 -9.94
C LEU A 178 -6.85 8.80 -10.65
N THR A 179 -5.81 9.62 -10.79
CA THR A 179 -4.59 9.30 -11.54
C THR A 179 -3.34 9.71 -10.76
N PRO A 180 -2.13 9.21 -11.15
CA PRO A 180 -0.88 9.67 -10.55
C PRO A 180 -0.64 11.18 -10.68
N GLY A 181 -1.24 11.84 -11.67
CA GLY A 181 -1.08 13.28 -11.90
C GLY A 181 -1.99 14.16 -11.06
N ASN A 182 -3.07 13.61 -10.48
CA ASN A 182 -4.06 14.42 -9.75
C ASN A 182 -4.38 13.95 -8.33
N TYR A 183 -3.83 12.83 -7.87
CA TYR A 183 -4.23 12.20 -6.61
C TYR A 183 -4.14 13.12 -5.38
N GLY A 184 -3.24 14.09 -5.38
CA GLY A 184 -3.05 15.02 -4.26
C GLY A 184 -4.12 16.11 -4.15
N THR A 185 -4.84 16.38 -5.23
CA THR A 185 -5.89 17.42 -5.31
C THR A 185 -7.23 16.88 -5.76
N TRP A 186 -7.30 15.60 -6.08
CA TRP A 186 -8.51 14.97 -6.58
C TRP A 186 -9.59 14.88 -5.51
N SER A 187 -10.81 15.15 -5.89
CA SER A 187 -12.01 14.97 -5.07
C SER A 187 -13.18 14.52 -5.93
N PRO A 188 -14.11 13.72 -5.38
CA PRO A 188 -15.37 13.44 -6.07
C PRO A 188 -16.21 14.69 -6.20
N VAL A 189 -17.10 14.69 -7.18
CA VAL A 189 -18.10 15.74 -7.40
C VAL A 189 -19.37 15.32 -6.67
N ASP A 190 -19.93 16.24 -5.87
CA ASP A 190 -21.19 16.04 -5.13
C ASP A 190 -21.31 14.68 -4.40
N PRO A 191 -20.37 14.33 -3.53
CA PRO A 191 -20.50 13.09 -2.78
C PRO A 191 -21.60 13.23 -1.72
N ASP A 192 -22.47 12.22 -1.60
CA ASP A 192 -23.49 12.14 -0.54
C ASP A 192 -22.91 11.96 0.86
N ALA A 193 -21.74 11.36 0.92
CA ALA A 193 -20.93 11.27 2.13
C ALA A 193 -19.47 11.58 1.80
N ARG A 194 -18.79 12.23 2.73
CA ARG A 194 -17.38 12.62 2.56
C ARG A 194 -16.51 11.45 2.11
N ALA A 195 -15.70 11.69 1.09
CA ALA A 195 -14.73 10.71 0.62
C ALA A 195 -13.71 10.35 1.72
N HIS A 196 -13.36 9.08 1.80
CA HIS A 196 -12.29 8.57 2.63
C HIS A 196 -11.12 8.18 1.74
N TYR A 197 -9.95 8.74 2.06
CA TYR A 197 -8.72 8.48 1.32
C TYR A 197 -7.85 7.50 2.10
N VAL A 198 -7.24 6.57 1.39
CA VAL A 198 -6.33 5.57 1.94
C VAL A 198 -5.01 5.57 1.19
N SER A 199 -3.92 5.39 1.91
CA SER A 199 -2.59 5.27 1.31
C SER A 199 -1.84 4.09 1.92
N SER A 200 -1.22 3.27 1.10
CA SER A 200 -0.36 2.19 1.58
C SER A 200 1.04 2.65 1.97
N LEU A 201 1.39 3.92 1.77
CA LEU A 201 2.70 4.47 2.10
C LEU A 201 3.15 4.22 3.55
N PRO A 202 2.31 4.37 4.59
CA PRO A 202 2.71 4.04 5.96
C PRO A 202 3.13 2.58 6.13
N ILE A 203 2.43 1.66 5.46
CA ILE A 203 2.76 0.22 5.47
C ILE A 203 4.11 0.00 4.78
N GLN A 204 4.35 0.63 3.63
CA GLN A 204 5.63 0.55 2.92
C GLN A 204 6.79 1.07 3.79
N LYS A 205 6.58 2.15 4.53
CA LYS A 205 7.58 2.68 5.48
C LYS A 205 7.85 1.71 6.65
N GLN A 206 6.82 1.04 7.15
CA GLN A 206 6.99 0.00 8.19
C GLN A 206 7.78 -1.19 7.66
N MET A 207 7.51 -1.64 6.44
CA MET A 207 8.28 -2.71 5.79
C MET A 207 9.73 -2.29 5.56
N LEU A 208 9.98 -1.01 5.22
CA LEU A 208 11.34 -0.47 5.12
C LEU A 208 12.05 -0.55 6.48
N ALA A 209 11.41 -0.10 7.55
CA ALA A 209 11.99 -0.17 8.91
C ALA A 209 12.35 -1.61 9.30
N THR A 210 11.47 -2.59 9.02
CA THR A 210 11.76 -4.01 9.23
C THR A 210 12.97 -4.48 8.41
N SER A 211 13.07 -4.06 7.15
CA SER A 211 14.20 -4.42 6.30
C SER A 211 15.50 -3.81 6.81
N VAL A 212 15.49 -2.55 7.23
CA VAL A 212 16.65 -1.88 7.85
C VAL A 212 17.11 -2.61 9.10
N GLN A 213 16.21 -2.97 9.99
CA GLN A 213 16.55 -3.73 11.20
C GLN A 213 17.23 -5.07 10.86
N ARG A 214 16.76 -5.77 9.83
CA ARG A 214 17.40 -7.01 9.35
C ARG A 214 18.80 -6.75 8.82
N LEU A 215 18.98 -5.73 7.99
CA LEU A 215 20.28 -5.36 7.42
C LEU A 215 21.29 -4.95 8.49
N GLU A 216 20.86 -4.16 9.47
CA GLU A 216 21.72 -3.78 10.62
C GLU A 216 22.09 -4.99 11.47
N LYS A 217 21.15 -5.90 11.72
CA LYS A 217 21.44 -7.13 12.47
C LYS A 217 22.46 -8.01 11.73
N ILE A 218 22.33 -8.17 10.41
CA ILE A 218 23.31 -8.89 9.59
C ILE A 218 24.68 -8.23 9.72
N ARG A 219 24.77 -6.92 9.47
CA ARG A 219 26.01 -6.15 9.57
C ARG A 219 26.70 -6.32 10.90
N ASP A 220 25.99 -6.05 11.98
CA ASP A 220 26.56 -6.07 13.34
C ASP A 220 27.01 -7.46 13.75
N THR A 221 26.29 -8.49 13.34
CA THR A 221 26.66 -9.89 13.61
C THR A 221 27.88 -10.31 12.80
N LEU A 222 28.01 -9.89 11.54
CA LEU A 222 29.17 -10.14 10.70
C LEU A 222 30.43 -9.44 11.23
N ILE A 223 30.32 -8.18 11.66
CA ILE A 223 31.43 -7.45 12.31
C ILE A 223 31.85 -8.16 13.60
N SER A 224 30.91 -8.58 14.43
CA SER A 224 31.19 -9.31 15.67
C SER A 224 31.91 -10.63 15.38
N TYR A 225 31.47 -11.38 14.39
CA TYR A 225 32.10 -12.62 13.96
C TYR A 225 33.54 -12.39 13.48
N LEU A 226 33.81 -11.40 12.64
CA LEU A 226 35.13 -11.02 12.19
C LEU A 226 36.05 -10.74 13.39
N ARG A 227 35.62 -9.86 14.31
CA ARG A 227 36.40 -9.46 15.49
C ARG A 227 36.70 -10.62 16.41
N THR A 228 35.73 -11.48 16.67
CA THR A 228 35.94 -12.66 17.53
C THR A 228 37.00 -13.61 16.96
N ASN A 229 36.94 -13.88 15.67
CA ASN A 229 37.91 -14.77 15.02
C ASN A 229 39.32 -14.13 14.92
N GLN A 230 39.39 -12.83 14.65
CA GLN A 230 40.65 -12.08 14.62
C GLN A 230 41.36 -12.11 15.97
N VAL A 231 40.63 -11.87 17.06
CA VAL A 231 41.18 -11.94 18.42
C VAL A 231 41.59 -13.35 18.75
N GLY A 232 40.79 -14.36 18.42
CA GLY A 232 41.11 -15.78 18.63
C GLY A 232 42.35 -16.25 17.89
N ALA A 233 42.68 -15.61 16.75
CA ALA A 233 43.88 -15.89 15.97
C ALA A 233 45.16 -15.11 16.41
N GLY A 234 45.11 -14.45 17.54
CA GLY A 234 46.24 -13.64 18.03
C GLY A 234 46.28 -12.20 17.54
N GLY A 235 45.20 -11.70 17.05
CA GLY A 235 45.05 -10.28 16.68
C GLY A 235 45.70 -9.86 15.35
N GLY A 236 46.19 -10.82 14.56
CA GLY A 236 46.76 -10.55 13.24
C GLY A 236 45.68 -10.16 12.21
N ASP A 237 45.95 -9.13 11.41
CA ASP A 237 45.01 -8.62 10.38
C ASP A 237 45.34 -9.15 8.96
N SER A 238 46.11 -10.24 8.88
CA SER A 238 46.54 -10.83 7.60
C SER A 238 45.47 -11.70 6.93
N THR A 239 44.41 -12.06 7.66
CA THR A 239 43.38 -12.98 7.20
C THR A 239 42.02 -12.32 7.22
N ASN A 240 41.28 -12.41 6.12
CA ASN A 240 39.89 -11.98 6.08
C ASN A 240 39.01 -13.01 6.79
N TRP A 241 38.59 -12.69 8.02
CA TRP A 241 37.77 -13.53 8.88
C TRP A 241 36.26 -13.43 8.60
N TYR A 242 35.82 -12.61 7.68
CA TYR A 242 34.41 -12.64 7.27
C TYR A 242 34.03 -14.05 6.78
N PRO A 243 32.80 -14.52 7.08
CA PRO A 243 32.40 -15.88 6.73
C PRO A 243 32.53 -16.14 5.24
N ASN A 244 33.05 -17.31 4.89
CA ASN A 244 33.04 -17.72 3.50
C ASN A 244 31.62 -18.03 3.08
N GLN A 245 31.24 -17.59 1.87
CA GLN A 245 29.89 -17.67 1.36
C GLN A 245 29.41 -19.08 1.08
N ALA A 246 30.34 -20.02 0.83
CA ALA A 246 29.95 -21.34 0.41
C ALA A 246 30.86 -22.43 0.90
N GLY A 247 30.30 -23.59 1.13
CA GLY A 247 30.82 -24.79 0.53
C GLY A 247 30.77 -24.66 -1.00
N ALA A 248 31.68 -25.23 -1.70
CA ALA A 248 32.14 -25.02 -3.08
C ALA A 248 31.16 -24.86 -4.26
N ALA A 249 29.90 -24.73 -4.05
CA ALA A 249 28.88 -24.67 -5.11
C ALA A 249 27.81 -23.64 -4.83
N ALA A 250 28.17 -22.39 -4.50
CA ALA A 250 27.17 -21.33 -4.39
C ALA A 250 26.54 -21.06 -5.75
N SER A 251 25.41 -21.69 -5.97
CA SER A 251 24.47 -21.27 -7.00
C SER A 251 23.92 -19.90 -6.61
N GLY A 252 24.11 -18.91 -7.44
CA GLY A 252 23.67 -17.53 -7.17
C GLY A 252 24.81 -16.53 -7.05
N THR A 253 26.02 -16.94 -7.42
CA THR A 253 27.16 -16.03 -7.59
C THR A 253 26.85 -15.09 -8.74
N LEU A 254 26.77 -13.82 -8.47
CA LEU A 254 26.92 -12.83 -9.52
C LEU A 254 28.43 -12.71 -9.77
N SER A 255 28.92 -13.50 -10.73
CA SER A 255 30.34 -13.59 -11.01
C SER A 255 30.85 -12.41 -11.80
N GLY A 256 31.95 -11.88 -11.38
CA GLY A 256 32.79 -10.97 -12.13
C GLY A 256 34.05 -10.74 -11.34
N ALA A 257 35.16 -11.19 -11.86
CA ALA A 257 36.47 -10.99 -11.24
C ALA A 257 36.92 -9.51 -11.26
N ASN A 258 36.19 -8.64 -11.96
CA ASN A 258 36.48 -7.23 -12.03
C ASN A 258 35.68 -6.45 -10.98
N PRO A 259 36.33 -5.83 -9.97
CA PRO A 259 35.66 -5.05 -8.93
C PRO A 259 34.76 -3.94 -9.48
N ASN A 260 35.12 -3.33 -10.58
CA ASN A 260 34.37 -2.25 -11.21
C ASN A 260 33.08 -2.75 -11.87
N SER A 261 33.12 -3.91 -12.51
CA SER A 261 31.94 -4.53 -13.13
C SER A 261 31.06 -5.28 -12.11
N ASN A 262 31.61 -5.61 -10.95
CA ASN A 262 30.89 -6.34 -9.89
C ASN A 262 30.59 -5.45 -8.66
N GLN A 263 30.44 -4.17 -8.89
CA GLN A 263 30.10 -3.19 -7.85
C GLN A 263 31.02 -3.29 -6.61
N GLY A 264 32.32 -3.43 -6.81
CA GLY A 264 33.34 -3.49 -5.75
C GLY A 264 33.50 -4.84 -5.06
N CYS A 265 32.75 -5.87 -5.42
CA CYS A 265 32.91 -7.18 -4.86
C CYS A 265 33.93 -8.03 -5.63
N ARG A 266 34.97 -8.54 -4.98
CA ARG A 266 35.99 -9.38 -5.60
C ARG A 266 35.60 -10.84 -5.69
N ASP A 267 34.99 -11.37 -4.62
CA ASP A 267 34.59 -12.78 -4.52
C ASP A 267 33.24 -13.08 -5.20
N GLY A 268 32.55 -12.04 -5.66
CA GLY A 268 31.19 -12.15 -6.17
C GLY A 268 30.13 -11.90 -5.08
N TRP A 269 28.93 -11.56 -5.54
CA TRP A 269 27.79 -11.36 -4.68
C TRP A 269 26.97 -12.63 -4.53
N TYR A 270 26.72 -13.03 -3.29
CA TYR A 270 25.98 -14.24 -2.95
C TYR A 270 24.65 -13.91 -2.31
N SER A 271 23.55 -14.45 -2.83
CA SER A 271 22.25 -14.28 -2.21
C SER A 271 22.20 -15.04 -0.88
N LEU A 272 21.98 -14.32 0.20
CA LEU A 272 21.86 -14.90 1.54
C LEU A 272 20.65 -15.82 1.71
N SER A 273 19.68 -15.75 0.79
CA SER A 273 18.51 -16.62 0.75
C SER A 273 18.67 -17.86 -0.13
N SER A 274 19.83 -18.03 -0.80
CA SER A 274 20.07 -19.17 -1.69
C SER A 274 20.48 -20.41 -0.94
N VAL A 275 20.00 -21.56 -1.41
CA VAL A 275 20.41 -22.87 -0.91
C VAL A 275 21.91 -23.04 -1.10
N GLY A 276 22.60 -23.52 -0.05
CA GLY A 276 24.05 -23.73 -0.05
C GLY A 276 24.88 -22.51 0.39
N VAL A 277 24.27 -21.31 0.54
CA VAL A 277 24.94 -20.16 1.15
C VAL A 277 24.80 -20.25 2.67
N VAL A 278 25.90 -20.48 3.36
CA VAL A 278 25.90 -20.78 4.82
C VAL A 278 26.24 -19.56 5.69
N VAL A 279 26.41 -18.38 5.09
CA VAL A 279 26.87 -17.17 5.81
C VAL A 279 26.01 -16.85 7.02
N LEU A 280 24.69 -16.81 6.87
CA LEU A 280 23.77 -16.51 7.97
C LEU A 280 23.81 -17.59 9.05
N ALA A 281 23.81 -18.86 8.66
CA ALA A 281 23.91 -19.98 9.60
C ALA A 281 25.21 -19.93 10.39
N THR A 282 26.35 -19.59 9.75
CA THR A 282 27.68 -19.46 10.41
C THR A 282 27.66 -18.41 11.52
N VAL A 283 26.86 -17.35 11.35
CA VAL A 283 26.76 -16.28 12.34
C VAL A 283 25.50 -16.39 13.23
N GLY A 284 24.78 -17.53 13.15
CA GLY A 284 23.64 -17.82 14.01
C GLY A 284 22.35 -17.08 13.64
N LEU A 285 22.20 -16.63 12.38
CA LEU A 285 21.01 -15.97 11.88
C LEU A 285 20.18 -16.90 10.98
N GLY A 286 18.85 -16.82 11.11
CA GLY A 286 17.91 -17.59 10.29
C GLY A 286 17.87 -17.08 8.85
N GLN A 287 18.04 -17.97 7.88
CA GLN A 287 18.09 -17.63 6.45
C GLN A 287 16.74 -17.09 5.94
N ASP A 288 15.63 -17.66 6.39
CA ASP A 288 14.28 -17.27 5.95
C ASP A 288 13.92 -15.85 6.38
N GLU A 289 14.40 -15.44 7.55
CA GLU A 289 14.12 -14.11 8.11
C GLU A 289 15.11 -13.06 7.59
N TYR A 290 16.40 -13.35 7.64
CA TYR A 290 17.47 -12.37 7.36
C TYR A 290 17.98 -12.42 5.91
N GLY A 291 17.69 -13.49 5.17
CA GLY A 291 18.12 -13.61 3.78
C GLY A 291 17.37 -12.71 2.79
N LYS A 292 16.28 -12.06 3.26
CA LYS A 292 15.37 -11.27 2.40
C LYS A 292 14.95 -9.98 3.09
N THR A 293 14.65 -8.97 2.26
CA THR A 293 13.93 -7.77 2.68
C THR A 293 12.48 -8.11 3.07
N ALA A 294 11.75 -7.15 3.66
CA ALA A 294 10.34 -7.34 4.01
C ALA A 294 9.44 -7.60 2.78
N TRP A 295 9.87 -7.20 1.59
CA TRP A 295 9.18 -7.47 0.32
C TRP A 295 9.62 -8.78 -0.36
N GLY A 296 10.46 -9.58 0.29
CA GLY A 296 10.95 -10.85 -0.24
C GLY A 296 12.17 -10.73 -1.16
N GLY A 297 12.64 -9.53 -1.46
CA GLY A 297 13.84 -9.31 -2.26
C GLY A 297 15.09 -9.86 -1.56
N PRO A 298 15.94 -10.67 -2.23
CA PRO A 298 17.09 -11.27 -1.59
C PRO A 298 18.13 -10.21 -1.21
N VAL A 299 18.70 -10.38 -0.02
CA VAL A 299 19.90 -9.66 0.41
C VAL A 299 21.11 -10.39 -0.12
N GLN A 300 22.02 -9.68 -0.74
CA GLN A 300 23.28 -10.26 -1.22
C GLN A 300 24.46 -9.82 -0.35
N TYR A 301 25.43 -10.70 -0.22
CA TYR A 301 26.63 -10.55 0.60
C TYR A 301 27.89 -10.65 -0.24
N CYS A 302 28.86 -9.83 0.09
CA CYS A 302 30.23 -9.87 -0.43
C CYS A 302 31.22 -9.95 0.73
N ARG A 303 32.11 -10.92 0.69
CA ARG A 303 33.12 -11.14 1.71
C ARG A 303 34.32 -10.21 1.58
N ASP A 304 34.80 -10.01 0.36
CA ASP A 304 35.97 -9.16 0.04
C ASP A 304 35.51 -8.00 -0.83
N TYR A 305 35.13 -6.91 -0.15
CA TYR A 305 34.60 -5.71 -0.78
C TYR A 305 35.70 -4.65 -0.91
N ASP A 306 35.84 -4.11 -2.12
CA ASP A 306 36.76 -3.02 -2.41
C ASP A 306 36.01 -1.84 -3.03
N PRO A 307 35.65 -0.83 -2.24
CA PRO A 307 34.93 0.33 -2.73
C PRO A 307 35.71 1.17 -3.75
N THR A 308 37.03 1.05 -3.75
CA THR A 308 37.93 1.82 -4.63
C THR A 308 38.31 1.07 -5.91
N GLY A 309 38.17 -0.25 -5.91
CA GLY A 309 38.58 -1.11 -7.01
C GLY A 309 40.12 -1.24 -7.18
N THR A 310 40.88 -0.72 -6.23
CA THR A 310 42.34 -0.62 -6.31
C THR A 310 43.11 -1.55 -5.37
N LYS A 311 42.43 -2.15 -4.39
CA LYS A 311 43.04 -3.06 -3.42
C LYS A 311 43.43 -4.39 -4.05
N THR A 312 44.51 -4.95 -3.57
CA THR A 312 44.85 -6.37 -3.82
C THR A 312 43.84 -7.29 -3.11
N PRO A 313 43.58 -8.51 -3.60
CA PRO A 313 42.70 -9.46 -2.93
C PRO A 313 43.12 -9.69 -1.48
N ASN A 314 42.15 -9.73 -0.57
CA ASN A 314 42.31 -9.87 0.86
C ASN A 314 43.30 -8.86 1.52
N ALA A 315 43.47 -7.66 0.90
CA ALA A 315 44.28 -6.60 1.51
C ALA A 315 43.56 -5.98 2.72
N VAL A 316 44.33 -5.62 3.72
CA VAL A 316 43.89 -4.89 4.90
C VAL A 316 43.65 -3.42 4.58
N PRO A 317 42.65 -2.77 5.25
CA PRO A 317 41.65 -3.34 6.12
C PRO A 317 40.60 -4.17 5.32
N HIS A 318 40.10 -5.24 5.94
CA HIS A 318 39.10 -6.07 5.33
C HIS A 318 37.72 -5.40 5.43
N TYR A 319 37.00 -5.35 4.32
CA TYR A 319 35.63 -4.88 4.28
C TYR A 319 34.71 -5.98 3.78
N GLY A 320 33.62 -6.17 4.48
CA GLY A 320 32.47 -6.88 3.97
C GLY A 320 31.44 -5.91 3.42
N ALA A 321 30.50 -6.40 2.62
CA ALA A 321 29.37 -5.63 2.17
C ALA A 321 28.12 -6.48 2.01
N ILE A 322 26.96 -5.83 2.20
CA ILE A 322 25.67 -6.37 1.78
C ILE A 322 25.03 -5.41 0.80
N ARG A 323 24.22 -5.93 -0.13
CA ARG A 323 23.46 -5.09 -1.06
C ARG A 323 22.04 -5.54 -1.23
N ILE A 324 21.18 -4.58 -1.55
CA ILE A 324 19.77 -4.75 -1.90
C ILE A 324 19.45 -3.94 -3.14
N LEU A 325 18.35 -4.24 -3.81
CA LEU A 325 17.83 -3.41 -4.89
C LEU A 325 17.34 -2.06 -4.33
N ALA A 326 17.67 -0.94 -4.98
CA ALA A 326 17.22 0.40 -4.54
C ALA A 326 15.69 0.56 -4.65
N ASN A 327 15.06 -0.06 -5.67
CA ASN A 327 13.60 -0.19 -5.70
C ASN A 327 13.17 -1.36 -4.81
N VAL A 328 13.18 -1.14 -3.50
CA VAL A 328 12.98 -2.20 -2.50
C VAL A 328 11.61 -2.86 -2.59
N THR A 329 10.59 -2.13 -3.02
CA THR A 329 9.20 -2.63 -3.14
C THR A 329 9.01 -3.60 -4.32
N ALA A 330 9.96 -3.67 -5.23
CA ALA A 330 9.91 -4.65 -6.31
C ALA A 330 10.07 -6.09 -5.81
N GLY A 331 10.64 -6.28 -4.59
CA GLY A 331 10.88 -7.61 -4.04
C GLY A 331 11.83 -8.47 -4.89
N ALA A 332 12.61 -7.85 -5.76
CA ALA A 332 13.51 -8.49 -6.71
C ALA A 332 14.95 -8.52 -6.19
N ALA A 333 15.76 -9.36 -6.84
CA ALA A 333 17.19 -9.40 -6.57
C ALA A 333 17.87 -8.09 -6.98
N PRO A 334 19.00 -7.73 -6.32
CA PRO A 334 19.87 -6.66 -6.80
C PRO A 334 20.24 -6.83 -8.27
N ASP A 335 20.27 -5.72 -8.98
CA ASP A 335 20.57 -5.68 -10.40
C ASP A 335 22.08 -5.93 -10.62
N ALA A 336 22.39 -6.98 -11.37
CA ALA A 336 23.77 -7.31 -11.70
C ALA A 336 24.32 -6.46 -12.84
N SER A 337 23.45 -5.98 -13.72
CA SER A 337 23.81 -5.27 -14.94
C SER A 337 23.92 -3.77 -14.73
N VAL A 338 23.16 -3.20 -13.80
CA VAL A 338 23.13 -1.76 -13.51
C VAL A 338 23.44 -1.53 -12.03
N PRO A 339 24.72 -1.37 -11.65
CA PRO A 339 25.14 -1.15 -10.26
C PRO A 339 24.43 0.00 -9.54
N GLY A 340 24.09 1.08 -10.27
CA GLY A 340 23.37 2.23 -9.72
C GLY A 340 21.95 1.92 -9.23
N ASN A 341 21.37 0.79 -9.63
CA ASN A 341 20.07 0.33 -9.16
C ASN A 341 20.15 -0.37 -7.80
N ASN A 342 21.34 -0.51 -7.22
CA ASN A 342 21.55 -1.20 -5.95
C ASN A 342 22.01 -0.23 -4.87
N VAL A 343 21.65 -0.56 -3.66
CA VAL A 343 22.19 0.05 -2.45
C VAL A 343 23.19 -0.91 -1.82
N VAL A 344 24.41 -0.45 -1.60
CA VAL A 344 25.49 -1.20 -0.96
C VAL A 344 25.74 -0.61 0.43
N LEU A 345 25.77 -1.49 1.43
CA LEU A 345 26.13 -1.19 2.82
C LEU A 345 27.42 -1.90 3.14
N THR A 346 28.47 -1.12 3.44
CA THR A 346 29.80 -1.61 3.77
C THR A 346 30.03 -1.67 5.28
N PHE A 347 30.88 -2.58 5.71
CA PHE A 347 31.25 -2.74 7.11
C PHE A 347 32.63 -3.36 7.27
#